data_509f79a855660e67d175eaceeb140641
#
_entry.id   509f79a855660e67d175eaceeb140641
#
_cell.length_a   1.000
_cell.length_b   1.000
_cell.length_c   1.000
_cell.angle_alpha   90.00
_cell.angle_beta   90.00
_cell.angle_gamma   90.00
#
_symmetry.space_group_name_H-M   'P 1'
#
loop_
_entity.id
_entity.type
_entity.pdbx_description
1 polymer ?
#
loop_
_entity_poly.entity_id
_entity_poly.type
_entity_poly.pdbx_seq_one_letter_code
_entity_poly.pdbx_strand_id
1 'polypeptide(L)'
;MKKIVATLLIGVCVINILSAQKEVKYAKLYYKDSKVETNDLTITVDNAVSTDAETKFKLKITNKTSDYIIYKPEESKFVVNGKELKPAEKWLIISPNESDFRIINLKGADYNKVKSYSFVLDGLYKVSSSAKGIVVPDFKLPPAQNEFKADNFTCTLGKLTKESDKTEVKFKCAYNGNKIGFIFPSKVSVKMPDGSERANAKSKAKAIMLLKGENDDISLKWERMEGGKAMDMQKVDMLIKWNDAFTEVDPEKMKSETLEMAFDEEMSNAKGK
;
A
#
# COMPACT_ATOMS: atom_id res chain seq x y z
N MET A 1 -22.80 -93.50 20.71
CA MET A 1 -21.40 -93.03 20.48
C MET A 1 -21.50 -91.53 20.07
N LYS A 2 -21.30 -90.58 21.03
CA LYS A 2 -21.34 -89.18 20.80
C LYS A 2 -19.89 -88.69 20.69
N LYS A 3 -19.54 -88.10 19.52
CA LYS A 3 -18.24 -87.47 19.34
C LYS A 3 -18.33 -85.98 19.73
N ILE A 4 -17.54 -85.63 20.75
CA ILE A 4 -17.36 -84.25 21.17
C ILE A 4 -16.27 -83.59 20.31
N VAL A 5 -16.60 -82.56 19.54
CA VAL A 5 -15.65 -81.72 18.80
C VAL A 5 -15.32 -80.55 19.67
N ALA A 6 -14.08 -80.48 20.17
CA ALA A 6 -13.57 -79.35 20.90
C ALA A 6 -13.06 -78.29 19.90
N THR A 7 -13.75 -77.13 19.80
CA THR A 7 -13.28 -76.00 18.98
C THR A 7 -12.38 -75.12 19.81
N LEU A 8 -11.10 -75.05 19.46
CA LEU A 8 -10.10 -74.17 20.08
C LEU A 8 -10.24 -72.78 19.51
N LEU A 9 -10.72 -71.81 20.28
CA LEU A 9 -10.75 -70.42 19.90
C LEU A 9 -9.40 -69.75 20.21
N ILE A 10 -8.58 -69.54 19.18
CA ILE A 10 -7.34 -68.74 19.29
C ILE A 10 -7.73 -67.28 19.22
N GLY A 11 -7.75 -66.64 20.38
CA GLY A 11 -7.93 -65.15 20.48
C GLY A 11 -6.65 -64.43 20.04
N VAL A 12 -6.69 -63.81 18.87
CA VAL A 12 -5.62 -62.89 18.41
C VAL A 12 -5.80 -61.54 19.11
N CYS A 13 -5.03 -61.29 20.17
CA CYS A 13 -4.89 -59.96 20.77
C CYS A 13 -4.11 -59.05 19.80
N VAL A 14 -4.81 -58.26 19.03
CA VAL A 14 -4.20 -57.14 18.28
C VAL A 14 -3.83 -56.07 19.29
N ILE A 15 -2.59 -56.01 19.71
CA ILE A 15 -2.03 -54.94 20.51
C ILE A 15 -1.90 -53.73 19.57
N ASN A 16 -2.89 -52.80 19.62
CA ASN A 16 -2.75 -51.50 19.03
C ASN A 16 -1.67 -50.74 19.81
N ILE A 17 -0.43 -50.74 19.30
CA ILE A 17 0.63 -49.87 19.78
C ILE A 17 0.26 -48.48 19.27
N LEU A 18 -0.53 -47.73 20.04
CA LEU A 18 -0.66 -46.28 19.89
C LEU A 18 0.72 -45.69 20.23
N SER A 19 1.55 -45.54 19.21
CA SER A 19 2.73 -44.69 19.32
C SER A 19 2.25 -43.30 19.64
N ALA A 20 2.29 -42.91 20.91
CA ALA A 20 2.09 -41.52 21.34
C ALA A 20 3.24 -40.70 20.71
N GLN A 21 2.99 -40.21 19.50
CA GLN A 21 3.91 -39.31 18.83
C GLN A 21 4.05 -38.09 19.72
N LYS A 22 5.23 -37.89 20.32
CA LYS A 22 5.52 -36.80 21.22
C LYS A 22 5.26 -35.48 20.44
N GLU A 23 4.26 -34.73 20.84
CA GLU A 23 3.89 -33.50 20.16
C GLU A 23 5.09 -32.54 20.13
N VAL A 24 5.57 -32.22 18.94
CA VAL A 24 6.73 -31.36 18.78
C VAL A 24 6.28 -29.91 19.13
N LYS A 25 6.87 -29.37 20.18
CA LYS A 25 6.63 -27.98 20.57
C LYS A 25 7.55 -27.05 19.77
N TYR A 26 6.95 -26.14 19.08
CA TYR A 26 7.65 -25.11 18.33
C TYR A 26 7.64 -23.79 19.10
N ALA A 27 8.78 -23.10 19.14
CA ALA A 27 8.85 -21.68 19.56
C ALA A 27 8.33 -20.79 18.43
N LYS A 28 8.56 -21.22 17.16
CA LYS A 28 8.09 -20.53 15.96
C LYS A 28 7.52 -21.53 14.97
N LEU A 29 6.37 -21.20 14.38
CA LEU A 29 5.84 -21.91 13.22
C LEU A 29 6.09 -21.05 11.97
N TYR A 30 6.58 -21.69 10.92
CA TYR A 30 6.73 -21.09 9.60
C TYR A 30 5.63 -21.61 8.68
N TYR A 31 5.26 -20.77 7.71
CA TYR A 31 4.23 -21.10 6.72
C TYR A 31 4.81 -20.97 5.32
N LYS A 32 4.25 -21.74 4.41
CA LYS A 32 4.65 -21.72 3.00
C LYS A 32 4.32 -20.39 2.36
N ASP A 33 5.21 -19.90 1.51
CA ASP A 33 4.93 -18.76 0.68
C ASP A 33 3.74 -19.04 -0.25
N SER A 34 2.95 -18.01 -0.55
CA SER A 34 1.80 -18.11 -1.43
C SER A 34 1.75 -16.96 -2.44
N LYS A 35 1.13 -17.22 -3.58
CA LYS A 35 0.97 -16.25 -4.66
C LYS A 35 -0.44 -16.36 -5.26
N VAL A 36 -1.07 -15.20 -5.46
CA VAL A 36 -2.31 -15.07 -6.22
C VAL A 36 -2.06 -14.12 -7.38
N GLU A 37 -2.52 -14.49 -8.57
CA GLU A 37 -2.46 -13.65 -9.76
C GLU A 37 -3.86 -13.38 -10.29
N THR A 38 -4.15 -12.09 -10.50
CA THR A 38 -5.33 -11.60 -11.23
C THR A 38 -4.89 -10.85 -12.48
N ASN A 39 -5.83 -10.35 -13.27
CA ASN A 39 -5.50 -9.50 -14.41
C ASN A 39 -4.82 -8.20 -13.98
N ASP A 40 -5.23 -7.63 -12.86
CA ASP A 40 -4.81 -6.32 -12.37
C ASP A 40 -3.65 -6.38 -11.36
N LEU A 41 -3.53 -7.48 -10.60
CA LEU A 41 -2.59 -7.58 -9.48
C LEU A 41 -1.83 -8.91 -9.49
N THR A 42 -0.61 -8.85 -8.95
CA THR A 42 0.07 -10.02 -8.37
C THR A 42 0.21 -9.79 -6.88
N ILE A 43 -0.29 -10.73 -6.07
CA ILE A 43 -0.23 -10.68 -4.61
C ILE A 43 0.66 -11.82 -4.15
N THR A 44 1.69 -11.52 -3.36
CA THR A 44 2.57 -12.53 -2.77
C THR A 44 2.62 -12.40 -1.26
N VAL A 45 2.62 -13.53 -0.59
CA VAL A 45 2.90 -13.64 0.84
C VAL A 45 4.20 -14.39 1.01
N ASP A 46 5.12 -13.78 1.71
CA ASP A 46 6.40 -14.40 2.06
C ASP A 46 6.77 -14.13 3.53
N ASN A 47 7.73 -14.92 4.05
CA ASN A 47 8.23 -14.79 5.40
C ASN A 47 7.14 -14.91 6.50
N ALA A 48 6.13 -15.73 6.25
CA ALA A 48 5.05 -15.95 7.21
C ALA A 48 5.54 -16.76 8.41
N VAL A 49 5.38 -16.20 9.62
CA VAL A 49 5.86 -16.80 10.87
C VAL A 49 4.93 -16.47 12.03
N SER A 50 4.69 -17.47 12.89
CA SER A 50 3.98 -17.29 14.16
C SER A 50 4.89 -17.63 15.34
N THR A 51 4.83 -16.80 16.37
CA THR A 51 5.39 -17.03 17.70
C THR A 51 4.26 -17.24 18.69
N ASP A 52 4.55 -17.37 19.97
CA ASP A 52 3.48 -17.36 21.00
C ASP A 52 2.66 -16.06 20.96
N ALA A 53 3.33 -14.91 20.81
CA ALA A 53 2.72 -13.57 20.98
C ALA A 53 2.20 -12.92 19.69
N GLU A 54 2.58 -13.42 18.52
CA GLU A 54 2.19 -12.80 17.25
C GLU A 54 2.24 -13.77 16.07
N THR A 55 1.43 -13.50 15.05
CA THR A 55 1.63 -14.02 13.70
C THR A 55 1.83 -12.86 12.73
N LYS A 56 2.78 -12.99 11.80
CA LYS A 56 3.09 -11.96 10.82
C LYS A 56 3.60 -12.54 9.51
N PHE A 57 3.40 -11.76 8.45
CA PHE A 57 3.93 -12.07 7.12
C PHE A 57 4.17 -10.78 6.34
N LYS A 58 4.94 -10.87 5.28
CA LYS A 58 5.11 -9.80 4.31
C LYS A 58 4.11 -9.99 3.18
N LEU A 59 3.18 -9.06 3.05
CA LEU A 59 2.25 -8.94 1.93
C LEU A 59 2.85 -7.98 0.91
N LYS A 60 3.19 -8.48 -0.28
CA LYS A 60 3.63 -7.66 -1.41
C LYS A 60 2.51 -7.64 -2.45
N ILE A 61 2.14 -6.46 -2.92
CA ILE A 61 1.15 -6.24 -3.97
C ILE A 61 1.87 -5.57 -5.14
N THR A 62 1.78 -6.19 -6.31
CA THR A 62 2.26 -5.63 -7.58
C THR A 62 1.06 -5.18 -8.39
N ASN A 63 0.98 -3.91 -8.69
CA ASN A 63 -0.01 -3.30 -9.54
C ASN A 63 0.41 -3.46 -11.01
N LYS A 64 -0.42 -4.13 -11.83
CA LYS A 64 -0.19 -4.33 -13.27
C LYS A 64 -0.98 -3.35 -14.13
N THR A 65 -1.68 -2.40 -13.49
CA THR A 65 -2.56 -1.44 -14.17
C THR A 65 -1.88 -0.07 -14.34
N SER A 66 -2.49 0.78 -15.16
CA SER A 66 -2.13 2.21 -15.28
C SER A 66 -2.76 3.10 -14.20
N ASP A 67 -3.58 2.53 -13.31
CA ASP A 67 -4.26 3.23 -12.22
C ASP A 67 -3.53 3.03 -10.89
N TYR A 68 -3.85 3.84 -9.88
CA TYR A 68 -3.35 3.61 -8.52
C TYR A 68 -4.13 2.50 -7.85
N ILE A 69 -3.47 1.72 -7.01
CA ILE A 69 -4.12 0.77 -6.11
C ILE A 69 -3.92 1.25 -4.67
N ILE A 70 -5.01 1.26 -3.92
CA ILE A 70 -5.00 1.55 -2.49
C ILE A 70 -5.36 0.27 -1.75
N TYR A 71 -4.59 -0.06 -0.75
CA TYR A 71 -4.90 -1.13 0.18
C TYR A 71 -5.18 -0.56 1.57
N LYS A 72 -6.38 -0.86 2.09
CA LYS A 72 -6.87 -0.50 3.43
C LYS A 72 -6.86 -1.73 4.33
N PRO A 73 -5.79 -1.96 5.11
CA PRO A 73 -5.65 -3.19 5.89
C PRO A 73 -6.79 -3.44 6.88
N GLU A 74 -7.41 -2.39 7.42
CA GLU A 74 -8.51 -2.48 8.38
C GLU A 74 -9.78 -3.14 7.82
N GLU A 75 -9.90 -3.28 6.51
CA GLU A 75 -10.99 -4.02 5.86
C GLU A 75 -10.67 -5.51 5.72
N SER A 76 -9.39 -5.88 5.78
CA SER A 76 -8.93 -7.27 5.77
C SER A 76 -9.12 -7.96 7.12
N LYS A 77 -9.00 -9.28 7.14
CA LYS A 77 -9.12 -10.06 8.38
C LYS A 77 -8.30 -11.34 8.34
N PHE A 78 -7.76 -11.69 9.49
CA PHE A 78 -7.29 -13.04 9.78
C PHE A 78 -8.46 -13.90 10.20
N VAL A 79 -8.48 -15.16 9.76
CA VAL A 79 -9.40 -16.19 10.25
C VAL A 79 -8.57 -17.27 10.93
N VAL A 80 -8.51 -17.21 12.25
CA VAL A 80 -7.69 -18.09 13.09
C VAL A 80 -8.61 -18.90 14.01
N ASN A 81 -8.60 -20.22 13.89
CA ASN A 81 -9.47 -21.11 14.69
C ASN A 81 -10.95 -20.69 14.65
N GLY A 82 -11.45 -20.25 13.48
CA GLY A 82 -12.82 -19.79 13.28
C GLY A 82 -13.13 -18.39 13.82
N LYS A 83 -12.15 -17.68 14.39
CA LYS A 83 -12.30 -16.29 14.86
C LYS A 83 -11.76 -15.31 13.82
N GLU A 84 -12.50 -14.24 13.57
CA GLU A 84 -12.10 -13.13 12.73
C GLU A 84 -11.39 -12.05 13.55
N LEU A 85 -10.19 -11.67 13.13
CA LEU A 85 -9.35 -10.69 13.82
C LEU A 85 -8.79 -9.70 12.78
N LYS A 86 -8.77 -8.41 13.10
CA LYS A 86 -8.34 -7.36 12.16
C LYS A 86 -6.87 -7.00 12.34
N PRO A 87 -6.15 -6.75 11.24
CA PRO A 87 -4.84 -6.11 11.27
C PRO A 87 -4.97 -4.62 11.67
N ALA A 88 -3.85 -4.02 12.07
CA ALA A 88 -3.80 -2.63 12.53
C ALA A 88 -2.82 -1.75 11.73
N GLU A 89 -2.44 -2.18 10.55
CA GLU A 89 -1.45 -1.49 9.71
C GLU A 89 -2.06 -0.27 9.01
N LYS A 90 -1.17 0.64 8.60
CA LYS A 90 -1.55 1.82 7.81
C LYS A 90 -1.78 1.46 6.35
N TRP A 91 -2.57 2.27 5.67
CA TRP A 91 -2.83 2.18 4.24
C TRP A 91 -1.55 2.09 3.41
N LEU A 92 -1.67 1.41 2.26
CA LEU A 92 -0.61 1.30 1.27
C LEU A 92 -1.13 1.84 -0.06
N ILE A 93 -0.32 2.69 -0.71
CA ILE A 93 -0.62 3.24 -2.04
C ILE A 93 0.41 2.68 -3.00
N ILE A 94 -0.06 2.00 -4.04
CA ILE A 94 0.78 1.38 -5.05
C ILE A 94 0.58 2.12 -6.36
N SER A 95 1.65 2.75 -6.86
CA SER A 95 1.64 3.50 -8.13
C SER A 95 1.39 2.56 -9.32
N PRO A 96 0.98 3.11 -10.48
CA PRO A 96 0.86 2.36 -11.72
C PRO A 96 2.12 1.57 -12.07
N ASN A 97 1.97 0.28 -12.40
CA ASN A 97 3.05 -0.62 -12.79
C ASN A 97 4.20 -0.75 -11.76
N GLU A 98 3.93 -0.40 -10.50
CA GLU A 98 4.88 -0.55 -9.39
C GLU A 98 4.43 -1.67 -8.43
N SER A 99 5.30 -2.01 -7.49
CA SER A 99 4.99 -2.89 -6.37
C SER A 99 5.42 -2.27 -5.06
N ASP A 100 4.63 -2.54 -4.03
CA ASP A 100 4.97 -2.15 -2.67
C ASP A 100 4.55 -3.25 -1.69
N PHE A 101 5.00 -3.18 -0.45
CA PHE A 101 4.71 -4.21 0.54
C PHE A 101 4.34 -3.64 1.90
N ARG A 102 3.65 -4.48 2.68
CA ARG A 102 3.36 -4.23 4.09
C ARG A 102 3.66 -5.48 4.90
N ILE A 103 4.23 -5.30 6.09
CA ILE A 103 4.25 -6.38 7.08
C ILE A 103 2.88 -6.34 7.76
N ILE A 104 2.13 -7.43 7.59
CA ILE A 104 0.84 -7.62 8.25
C ILE A 104 1.08 -8.39 9.52
N ASN A 105 0.61 -7.86 10.65
CA ASN A 105 0.87 -8.42 11.97
C ASN A 105 -0.44 -8.55 12.79
N LEU A 106 -0.59 -9.66 13.48
CA LEU A 106 -1.67 -9.89 14.45
C LEU A 106 -1.04 -10.28 15.79
N LYS A 107 -1.24 -9.47 16.81
CA LYS A 107 -0.80 -9.73 18.17
C LYS A 107 -1.84 -10.55 18.94
N GLY A 108 -1.37 -11.43 19.83
CA GLY A 108 -2.23 -12.28 20.66
C GLY A 108 -1.44 -13.28 21.46
N ALA A 109 -1.96 -14.49 21.61
CA ALA A 109 -1.32 -15.59 22.33
C ALA A 109 -1.52 -16.92 21.61
N ASP A 110 -0.62 -17.87 21.87
CA ASP A 110 -0.69 -19.27 21.39
C ASP A 110 -0.63 -19.44 19.86
N TYR A 111 -0.18 -18.42 19.11
CA TYR A 111 -0.09 -18.54 17.64
C TYR A 111 0.95 -19.57 17.18
N ASN A 112 1.95 -19.89 18.00
CA ASN A 112 2.91 -20.97 17.74
C ASN A 112 2.30 -22.39 17.82
N LYS A 113 1.00 -22.50 18.10
CA LYS A 113 0.23 -23.74 18.06
C LYS A 113 -0.73 -23.83 16.86
N VAL A 114 -0.84 -22.75 16.07
CA VAL A 114 -1.77 -22.63 14.94
C VAL A 114 -1.09 -23.08 13.65
N LYS A 115 -1.31 -24.33 13.22
CA LYS A 115 -0.69 -24.88 12.02
C LYS A 115 -1.24 -24.35 10.70
N SER A 116 -2.44 -23.77 10.71
CA SER A 116 -3.01 -23.12 9.52
C SER A 116 -3.98 -22.03 9.92
N TYR A 117 -4.02 -20.97 9.11
CA TYR A 117 -5.02 -19.91 9.19
C TYR A 117 -5.19 -19.30 7.80
N SER A 118 -6.27 -18.56 7.58
CA SER A 118 -6.43 -17.79 6.35
C SER A 118 -6.38 -16.29 6.62
N PHE A 119 -5.94 -15.55 5.62
CA PHE A 119 -6.02 -14.11 5.59
C PHE A 119 -6.92 -13.69 4.43
N VAL A 120 -8.08 -13.11 4.75
CA VAL A 120 -8.99 -12.54 3.76
C VAL A 120 -8.48 -11.14 3.45
N LEU A 121 -7.82 -11.01 2.31
CA LEU A 121 -7.36 -9.74 1.77
C LEU A 121 -8.56 -9.01 1.16
N ASP A 122 -9.10 -8.06 1.86
CA ASP A 122 -10.13 -7.12 1.42
C ASP A 122 -9.57 -5.68 1.51
N GLY A 123 -10.35 -4.68 1.11
CA GLY A 123 -9.92 -3.29 1.17
C GLY A 123 -8.97 -2.89 0.05
N LEU A 124 -8.94 -3.63 -1.05
CA LEU A 124 -8.26 -3.22 -2.27
C LEU A 124 -9.18 -2.33 -3.10
N TYR A 125 -8.67 -1.18 -3.51
CA TYR A 125 -9.39 -0.21 -4.31
C TYR A 125 -8.54 0.24 -5.49
N LYS A 126 -9.16 0.30 -6.67
CA LYS A 126 -8.60 0.89 -7.87
C LYS A 126 -9.01 2.36 -7.96
N VAL A 127 -8.07 3.23 -8.24
CA VAL A 127 -8.28 4.68 -8.31
C VAL A 127 -7.71 5.19 -9.63
N SER A 128 -8.59 5.69 -10.48
CA SER A 128 -8.22 6.10 -11.83
C SER A 128 -7.19 7.23 -11.82
N SER A 129 -6.08 7.03 -12.54
CA SER A 129 -5.06 8.05 -12.79
C SER A 129 -5.49 9.07 -13.86
N SER A 130 -6.53 8.74 -14.64
CA SER A 130 -7.08 9.56 -15.73
C SER A 130 -8.34 10.33 -15.35
N ALA A 131 -8.62 10.49 -14.06
CA ALA A 131 -9.72 11.31 -13.59
C ALA A 131 -9.59 12.75 -14.10
N LYS A 132 -10.73 13.36 -14.39
CA LYS A 132 -10.79 14.75 -14.85
C LYS A 132 -10.14 15.69 -13.84
N GLY A 133 -9.22 16.52 -14.32
CA GLY A 133 -8.58 17.53 -13.49
C GLY A 133 -9.56 18.60 -13.03
N ILE A 134 -9.32 19.10 -11.83
CA ILE A 134 -9.99 20.26 -11.26
C ILE A 134 -9.37 21.52 -11.87
N VAL A 135 -10.21 22.45 -12.31
CA VAL A 135 -9.76 23.74 -12.82
C VAL A 135 -9.27 24.59 -11.66
N VAL A 136 -8.01 24.97 -11.71
CA VAL A 136 -7.36 25.79 -10.67
C VAL A 136 -6.89 27.11 -11.31
N PRO A 137 -7.14 28.26 -10.68
CA PRO A 137 -6.62 29.52 -11.19
C PRO A 137 -5.09 29.55 -11.14
N ASP A 138 -4.50 30.17 -12.15
CA ASP A 138 -3.05 30.36 -12.22
C ASP A 138 -2.55 31.11 -10.98
N PHE A 139 -1.36 30.74 -10.50
CA PHE A 139 -0.77 31.37 -9.32
C PHE A 139 0.47 32.19 -9.69
N LYS A 140 0.39 33.49 -9.46
CA LYS A 140 1.50 34.41 -9.80
C LYS A 140 2.65 34.34 -8.77
N LEU A 141 3.90 34.41 -9.25
CA LEU A 141 5.11 34.57 -8.45
C LEU A 141 5.90 35.82 -8.90
N PRO A 142 6.20 36.78 -8.00
CA PRO A 142 5.84 36.84 -6.58
C PRO A 142 4.34 36.91 -6.34
N PRO A 143 3.83 36.34 -5.24
CA PRO A 143 2.39 36.23 -5.01
C PRO A 143 1.79 37.58 -4.54
N ALA A 144 0.56 37.88 -5.00
CA ALA A 144 -0.30 38.88 -4.40
C ALA A 144 -1.13 38.32 -3.24
N GLN A 145 -1.38 37.01 -3.25
CA GLN A 145 -2.09 36.26 -2.20
C GLN A 145 -1.32 34.96 -1.90
N ASN A 146 -1.30 34.58 -0.64
CA ASN A 146 -0.56 33.37 -0.22
C ASN A 146 -1.41 32.10 -0.27
N GLU A 147 -2.66 32.17 -0.70
CA GLU A 147 -3.59 31.05 -0.71
C GLU A 147 -4.34 30.97 -2.04
N PHE A 148 -4.64 29.74 -2.47
CA PHE A 148 -5.59 29.48 -3.54
C PHE A 148 -6.45 28.25 -3.19
N LYS A 149 -7.58 28.13 -3.87
CA LYS A 149 -8.50 26.99 -3.73
C LYS A 149 -8.64 26.25 -5.06
N ALA A 150 -8.75 24.93 -4.95
CA ALA A 150 -9.05 24.03 -6.04
C ALA A 150 -10.15 23.08 -5.55
N ASP A 151 -11.40 23.46 -5.74
CA ASP A 151 -12.59 22.80 -5.17
C ASP A 151 -12.43 22.55 -3.66
N ASN A 152 -12.27 21.28 -3.26
CA ASN A 152 -12.11 20.88 -1.86
C ASN A 152 -10.67 20.99 -1.33
N PHE A 153 -9.71 21.40 -2.17
CA PHE A 153 -8.34 21.68 -1.74
C PHE A 153 -8.18 23.14 -1.39
N THR A 154 -7.46 23.40 -0.30
CA THR A 154 -6.99 24.73 0.09
C THR A 154 -5.47 24.66 0.24
N CYS A 155 -4.75 25.41 -0.60
CA CYS A 155 -3.30 25.40 -0.66
C CYS A 155 -2.73 26.75 -0.25
N THR A 156 -1.89 26.77 0.76
CA THR A 156 -1.23 27.97 1.29
C THR A 156 0.25 27.93 0.96
N LEU A 157 0.80 29.04 0.42
CA LEU A 157 2.22 29.20 0.18
C LEU A 157 2.99 29.26 1.50
N GLY A 158 3.81 28.23 1.74
CA GLY A 158 4.63 28.14 2.93
C GLY A 158 6.04 28.70 2.73
N LYS A 159 6.62 28.52 1.53
CA LYS A 159 7.97 29.04 1.23
C LYS A 159 8.09 29.39 -0.25
N LEU A 160 8.74 30.50 -0.52
CA LEU A 160 9.20 30.91 -1.86
C LEU A 160 10.69 31.27 -1.77
N THR A 161 11.51 30.63 -2.58
CA THR A 161 12.94 30.96 -2.75
C THR A 161 13.17 31.25 -4.22
N LYS A 162 13.66 32.46 -4.54
CA LYS A 162 14.03 32.88 -5.90
C LYS A 162 15.53 33.19 -5.91
N GLU A 163 16.25 32.45 -6.71
CA GLU A 163 17.68 32.64 -6.98
C GLU A 163 17.88 32.96 -8.46
N SER A 164 19.04 33.40 -8.86
CA SER A 164 19.30 33.81 -10.25
C SER A 164 19.10 32.67 -11.28
N ASP A 165 19.29 31.42 -10.84
CA ASP A 165 19.26 30.21 -11.68
C ASP A 165 18.08 29.29 -11.40
N LYS A 166 17.35 29.48 -10.28
CA LYS A 166 16.22 28.62 -9.88
C LYS A 166 15.16 29.36 -9.07
N THR A 167 13.97 28.79 -9.09
CA THR A 167 12.87 29.16 -8.18
C THR A 167 12.34 27.90 -7.51
N GLU A 168 12.21 27.90 -6.20
CA GLU A 168 11.64 26.82 -5.41
C GLU A 168 10.42 27.36 -4.64
N VAL A 169 9.35 26.56 -4.67
CA VAL A 169 8.08 26.91 -4.02
C VAL A 169 7.59 25.72 -3.21
N LYS A 170 7.09 26.00 -2.02
CA LYS A 170 6.46 24.97 -1.18
C LYS A 170 5.07 25.46 -0.77
N PHE A 171 4.05 24.67 -1.12
CA PHE A 171 2.69 24.86 -0.67
C PHE A 171 2.33 23.80 0.34
N LYS A 172 1.56 24.16 1.35
CA LYS A 172 0.84 23.23 2.21
C LYS A 172 -0.59 23.15 1.72
N CYS A 173 -1.01 21.95 1.28
CA CYS A 173 -2.35 21.74 0.74
C CYS A 173 -3.16 20.85 1.68
N ALA A 174 -4.31 21.34 2.14
CA ALA A 174 -5.30 20.60 2.92
C ALA A 174 -6.46 20.18 2.01
N TYR A 175 -7.04 19.01 2.28
CA TYR A 175 -8.16 18.46 1.55
C TYR A 175 -9.37 18.21 2.47
N ASN A 176 -10.57 18.67 2.06
CA ASN A 176 -11.80 18.56 2.84
C ASN A 176 -12.96 17.86 2.09
N GLY A 177 -12.67 17.27 0.92
CA GLY A 177 -13.65 16.52 0.14
C GLY A 177 -14.03 15.16 0.78
N ASN A 178 -15.08 14.56 0.25
CA ASN A 178 -15.52 13.22 0.69
C ASN A 178 -14.98 12.08 -0.18
N LYS A 179 -14.30 12.41 -1.28
CA LYS A 179 -13.62 11.47 -2.18
C LYS A 179 -12.16 11.31 -1.77
N ILE A 180 -11.38 10.69 -2.63
CA ILE A 180 -9.92 10.67 -2.49
C ILE A 180 -9.37 11.83 -3.33
N GLY A 181 -8.66 12.75 -2.68
CA GLY A 181 -7.97 13.84 -3.33
C GLY A 181 -6.58 13.42 -3.80
N PHE A 182 -6.23 13.74 -5.04
CA PHE A 182 -4.87 13.57 -5.55
C PHE A 182 -4.29 14.90 -5.99
N ILE A 183 -2.99 15.06 -5.72
CA ILE A 183 -2.18 16.14 -6.24
C ILE A 183 -1.00 15.53 -7.00
N PHE A 184 -0.82 15.93 -8.25
CA PHE A 184 0.25 15.46 -9.14
C PHE A 184 1.29 16.56 -9.37
N PRO A 185 2.32 16.72 -8.52
CA PRO A 185 3.32 17.79 -8.67
C PRO A 185 4.07 17.71 -10.01
N SER A 186 4.16 16.52 -10.60
CA SER A 186 4.80 16.30 -11.92
C SER A 186 4.06 16.96 -13.09
N LYS A 187 2.76 17.24 -12.95
CA LYS A 187 1.95 17.93 -13.99
C LYS A 187 2.08 19.45 -13.93
N VAL A 188 2.59 19.99 -12.82
CA VAL A 188 2.69 21.44 -12.62
C VAL A 188 3.79 22.02 -13.49
N SER A 189 3.50 23.13 -14.17
CA SER A 189 4.48 23.89 -14.94
C SER A 189 4.49 25.37 -14.51
N VAL A 190 5.41 26.13 -15.06
CA VAL A 190 5.44 27.58 -14.91
C VAL A 190 5.55 28.25 -16.27
N LYS A 191 4.73 29.24 -16.52
CA LYS A 191 4.83 30.13 -17.69
C LYS A 191 5.73 31.30 -17.34
N MET A 192 6.75 31.50 -18.18
CA MET A 192 7.73 32.59 -18.07
C MET A 192 7.28 33.85 -18.81
N PRO A 193 7.88 35.03 -18.54
CA PRO A 193 7.52 36.27 -19.23
C PRO A 193 7.71 36.27 -20.74
N ASP A 194 8.66 35.47 -21.23
CA ASP A 194 8.89 35.26 -22.66
C ASP A 194 7.86 34.37 -23.35
N GLY A 195 6.87 33.90 -22.58
CA GLY A 195 5.82 32.97 -23.02
C GLY A 195 6.20 31.48 -22.99
N SER A 196 7.47 31.16 -22.72
CA SER A 196 7.90 29.75 -22.59
C SER A 196 7.27 29.10 -21.36
N GLU A 197 6.94 27.81 -21.46
CA GLU A 197 6.45 27.01 -20.35
C GLU A 197 7.52 25.98 -19.93
N ARG A 198 7.70 25.84 -18.62
CA ARG A 198 8.72 24.95 -18.05
C ARG A 198 8.05 23.99 -17.08
N ALA A 199 8.30 22.71 -17.30
CA ALA A 199 7.84 21.66 -16.38
C ALA A 199 8.56 21.77 -15.03
N ASN A 200 7.91 21.26 -13.98
CA ASN A 200 8.53 21.09 -12.68
C ASN A 200 9.79 20.20 -12.79
N ALA A 201 10.95 20.68 -12.35
CA ALA A 201 12.19 19.92 -12.36
C ALA A 201 12.11 18.61 -11.53
N LYS A 202 11.18 18.56 -10.57
CA LYS A 202 10.82 17.34 -9.82
C LYS A 202 9.79 16.50 -10.58
N SER A 203 9.99 16.26 -11.86
CA SER A 203 9.06 15.52 -12.75
C SER A 203 8.78 14.08 -12.30
N LYS A 204 9.63 13.48 -11.46
CA LYS A 204 9.44 12.15 -10.86
C LYS A 204 8.76 12.18 -9.48
N ALA A 205 8.28 13.34 -9.04
CA ALA A 205 7.56 13.43 -7.78
C ALA A 205 6.30 12.53 -7.84
N LYS A 206 6.17 11.68 -6.86
CA LYS A 206 4.98 10.80 -6.72
C LYS A 206 3.73 11.65 -6.51
N ALA A 207 2.58 11.11 -6.91
CA ALA A 207 1.32 11.70 -6.54
C ALA A 207 1.15 11.71 -5.02
N ILE A 208 0.56 12.79 -4.54
CA ILE A 208 0.18 12.97 -3.14
C ILE A 208 -1.29 12.62 -3.04
N MET A 209 -1.63 11.66 -2.20
CA MET A 209 -3.01 11.30 -1.91
C MET A 209 -3.41 11.90 -0.57
N LEU A 210 -4.60 12.48 -0.53
CA LEU A 210 -5.17 13.09 0.67
C LEU A 210 -6.58 12.56 0.91
N LEU A 211 -6.84 12.22 2.16
CA LEU A 211 -8.17 11.93 2.67
C LEU A 211 -8.76 13.17 3.32
N LYS A 212 -10.06 13.15 3.58
CA LYS A 212 -10.75 14.25 4.26
C LYS A 212 -10.06 14.64 5.57
N GLY A 213 -9.72 15.91 5.69
CA GLY A 213 -9.04 16.49 6.85
C GLY A 213 -7.52 16.32 6.84
N GLU A 214 -6.95 15.64 5.86
CA GLU A 214 -5.49 15.51 5.72
C GLU A 214 -4.88 16.71 4.98
N ASN A 215 -3.59 16.87 5.18
CA ASN A 215 -2.78 17.86 4.47
C ASN A 215 -1.38 17.32 4.20
N ASP A 216 -0.76 17.81 3.13
CA ASP A 216 0.62 17.51 2.79
C ASP A 216 1.27 18.71 2.06
N ASP A 217 2.58 18.63 1.89
CA ASP A 217 3.41 19.67 1.29
C ASP A 217 3.72 19.35 -0.18
N ILE A 218 3.41 20.29 -1.07
CA ILE A 218 3.82 20.26 -2.47
C ILE A 218 5.12 21.06 -2.61
N SER A 219 6.17 20.43 -3.12
CA SER A 219 7.42 21.11 -3.43
C SER A 219 7.64 21.15 -4.93
N LEU A 220 7.76 22.35 -5.48
CA LEU A 220 7.95 22.63 -6.90
C LEU A 220 9.30 23.32 -7.10
N LYS A 221 9.97 23.03 -8.23
CA LYS A 221 11.24 23.63 -8.59
C LYS A 221 11.31 23.88 -10.09
N TRP A 222 11.77 25.03 -10.47
CA TRP A 222 12.06 25.39 -11.86
C TRP A 222 13.48 25.95 -11.95
N GLU A 223 14.20 25.51 -12.96
CA GLU A 223 15.58 25.88 -13.19
C GLU A 223 15.70 26.72 -14.49
N ARG A 224 16.71 27.56 -14.54
CA ARG A 224 17.06 28.29 -15.76
C ARG A 224 17.51 27.30 -16.84
N MET A 225 17.06 27.50 -18.08
CA MET A 225 17.52 26.69 -19.19
C MET A 225 18.99 27.00 -19.50
N GLU A 226 19.77 25.95 -19.66
CA GLU A 226 21.15 26.07 -20.18
C GLU A 226 21.10 26.58 -21.61
N GLY A 227 22.01 27.53 -21.96
CA GLY A 227 22.12 28.08 -23.30
C GLY A 227 21.05 29.09 -23.74
N GLY A 228 20.01 29.33 -22.90
CA GLY A 228 19.04 30.38 -23.14
C GLY A 228 19.58 31.79 -22.83
N LYS A 229 18.88 32.85 -23.29
CA LYS A 229 19.14 34.20 -22.77
C LYS A 229 19.20 34.15 -21.25
N ALA A 230 20.24 34.77 -20.68
CA ALA A 230 20.49 34.76 -19.25
C ALA A 230 19.34 35.49 -18.50
N MET A 231 18.26 34.76 -18.22
CA MET A 231 17.13 35.24 -17.46
C MET A 231 17.45 35.09 -15.98
N ASP A 232 17.44 36.18 -15.26
CA ASP A 232 17.60 36.17 -13.81
C ASP A 232 16.26 35.78 -13.15
N MET A 233 16.14 34.51 -12.75
CA MET A 233 14.89 33.98 -12.18
C MET A 233 14.51 34.66 -10.86
N GLN A 234 15.44 35.36 -10.22
CA GLN A 234 15.14 36.16 -9.01
C GLN A 234 14.20 37.33 -9.32
N LYS A 235 14.37 37.94 -10.50
CA LYS A 235 13.70 39.22 -10.87
C LYS A 235 12.45 39.03 -11.73
N VAL A 236 12.29 37.88 -12.36
CA VAL A 236 11.19 37.65 -13.31
C VAL A 236 9.90 37.27 -12.62
N ASP A 237 8.78 37.79 -13.13
CA ASP A 237 7.45 37.31 -12.80
C ASP A 237 7.22 35.93 -13.45
N MET A 238 6.56 35.02 -12.74
CA MET A 238 6.24 33.70 -13.22
C MET A 238 4.77 33.37 -12.91
N LEU A 239 4.18 32.52 -13.72
CA LEU A 239 2.79 32.12 -13.56
C LEU A 239 2.72 30.59 -13.47
N ILE A 240 2.42 30.05 -12.27
CA ILE A 240 2.25 28.61 -12.08
C ILE A 240 0.98 28.16 -12.78
N LYS A 241 1.12 27.12 -13.62
CA LYS A 241 0.07 26.39 -14.32
C LYS A 241 -0.14 25.05 -13.68
N TRP A 242 -1.35 24.74 -13.26
CA TRP A 242 -1.64 23.53 -12.51
C TRP A 242 -1.90 22.29 -13.40
N ASN A 243 -2.28 22.48 -14.67
CA ASN A 243 -2.33 21.42 -15.71
C ASN A 243 -2.97 20.10 -15.23
N ASP A 244 -4.19 20.16 -14.68
CA ASP A 244 -4.89 19.01 -14.09
C ASP A 244 -4.09 18.32 -12.96
N ALA A 245 -3.32 19.09 -12.21
CA ALA A 245 -2.55 18.58 -11.08
C ALA A 245 -3.44 18.15 -9.90
N PHE A 246 -4.66 18.66 -9.80
CA PHE A 246 -5.61 18.31 -8.73
C PHE A 246 -6.74 17.48 -9.31
N THR A 247 -7.07 16.37 -8.65
CA THR A 247 -8.22 15.52 -9.01
C THR A 247 -8.91 14.98 -7.78
N GLU A 248 -10.19 14.64 -7.91
CA GLU A 248 -10.97 13.92 -6.92
C GLU A 248 -11.55 12.65 -7.55
N VAL A 249 -11.39 11.53 -6.88
CA VAL A 249 -11.77 10.22 -7.41
C VAL A 249 -12.55 9.42 -6.39
N ASP A 250 -13.63 8.78 -6.83
CA ASP A 250 -14.30 7.73 -6.08
C ASP A 250 -13.53 6.43 -6.30
N PRO A 251 -13.07 5.75 -5.24
CA PRO A 251 -12.33 4.50 -5.38
C PRO A 251 -13.28 3.36 -5.77
N GLU A 252 -12.89 2.55 -6.74
CA GLU A 252 -13.60 1.33 -7.14
C GLU A 252 -13.11 0.15 -6.30
N LYS A 253 -14.01 -0.46 -5.50
CA LYS A 253 -13.65 -1.61 -4.68
C LYS A 253 -13.38 -2.84 -5.55
N MET A 254 -12.22 -3.45 -5.35
CA MET A 254 -11.82 -4.69 -6.01
C MET A 254 -12.34 -5.91 -5.25
N LYS A 255 -12.33 -7.06 -5.91
CA LYS A 255 -12.72 -8.33 -5.30
C LYS A 255 -11.73 -8.73 -4.21
N SER A 256 -12.25 -9.25 -3.10
CA SER A 256 -11.42 -9.83 -2.03
C SER A 256 -10.79 -11.16 -2.46
N GLU A 257 -9.61 -11.45 -1.93
CA GLU A 257 -8.86 -12.69 -2.16
C GLU A 257 -8.59 -13.38 -0.82
N THR A 258 -8.62 -14.72 -0.81
CA THR A 258 -8.28 -15.48 0.40
C THR A 258 -6.91 -16.10 0.24
N LEU A 259 -6.02 -15.81 1.18
CA LEU A 259 -4.65 -16.30 1.23
C LEU A 259 -4.55 -17.35 2.34
N GLU A 260 -4.28 -18.60 1.96
CA GLU A 260 -4.14 -19.70 2.90
C GLU A 260 -2.70 -19.81 3.42
N MET A 261 -2.54 -19.73 4.73
CA MET A 261 -1.26 -19.90 5.43
C MET A 261 -1.12 -21.37 5.85
N ALA A 262 -0.47 -22.14 4.99
CA ALA A 262 -0.22 -23.57 5.23
C ALA A 262 1.11 -23.77 5.96
N PHE A 263 1.12 -24.61 7.00
CA PHE A 263 2.31 -24.96 7.79
C PHE A 263 3.46 -25.46 6.91
N ASP A 264 4.64 -24.91 7.12
CA ASP A 264 5.90 -25.39 6.54
C ASP A 264 6.63 -26.21 7.61
N GLU A 265 6.46 -27.52 7.53
CA GLU A 265 7.03 -28.45 8.49
C GLU A 265 8.56 -28.49 8.40
N GLU A 266 9.11 -28.44 7.19
CA GLU A 266 10.57 -28.49 6.98
C GLU A 266 11.24 -27.26 7.61
N MET A 267 10.77 -26.08 7.29
CA MET A 267 11.32 -24.84 7.84
C MET A 267 11.09 -24.73 9.36
N SER A 268 9.94 -25.17 9.85
CA SER A 268 9.64 -25.15 11.29
C SER A 268 10.51 -26.15 12.06
N ASN A 269 10.80 -27.31 11.50
CA ASN A 269 11.75 -28.25 12.10
C ASN A 269 13.18 -27.72 12.10
N ALA A 270 13.59 -27.00 11.06
CA ALA A 270 14.94 -26.46 10.93
C ALA A 270 15.17 -25.21 11.81
N LYS A 271 14.17 -24.34 11.97
CA LYS A 271 14.36 -23.00 12.58
C LYS A 271 13.35 -22.65 13.68
N GLY A 272 12.38 -23.51 13.95
CA GLY A 272 11.25 -23.22 14.85
C GLY A 272 11.34 -23.81 16.25
N LYS A 273 12.32 -24.66 16.54
CA LYS A 273 12.51 -25.34 17.84
C LYS A 273 13.32 -24.53 18.82
#